data_acae803bec0bc4e0ad0f1e1e2ff64a2c
#
_entry.id   acae803bec0bc4e0ad0f1e1e2ff64a2c
#
_cell.length_a   1.000
_cell.length_b   1.000
_cell.length_c   1.000
_cell.angle_alpha   90.00
_cell.angle_beta   90.00
_cell.angle_gamma   90.00
#
_symmetry.space_group_name_H-M   'P 1'
#
loop_
_entity.id
_entity.type
_entity.pdbx_description
1 polymer ?
#
loop_
_entity_poly.entity_id
_entity_poly.type
_entity_poly.pdbx_seq_one_letter_code
_entity_poly.pdbx_strand_id
1 'polypeptide(L)'
;ILGHITPQAALATHFPAGLPVVCTTSDKPVEALGAGLLDDETAVISLGTYIALMMNGKALPKDPVAYWPIMSSIPQTLLYEGYGIRKGMWTVSWLRDMLGESLIQDAKAQDLSPEDLLNKKASCVPPGCNGLMTVLDWLTNPWEPYKRGIMIGFDSSMDYAWIYRSILESVALMLKNNYDNMRNEMNHFAKHVIITGGGSNSDLFMQI
;
A
#
# COMPACT_ATOMS: atom_id res chain seq x y z
N ILE A 1 12.68 -25.63 7.69
CA ILE A 1 12.99 -26.32 6.43
C ILE A 1 11.96 -27.41 6.24
N LEU A 2 11.23 -27.39 5.11
CA LEU A 2 10.27 -28.43 4.73
C LEU A 2 10.97 -29.69 4.19
N GLY A 3 12.08 -29.48 3.53
CA GLY A 3 12.84 -30.55 2.88
C GLY A 3 13.94 -29.99 2.00
N HIS A 4 14.37 -30.75 1.02
CA HIS A 4 15.40 -30.37 0.06
C HIS A 4 14.95 -30.74 -1.35
N ILE A 5 15.42 -29.97 -2.35
CA ILE A 5 15.14 -30.28 -3.77
C ILE A 5 15.66 -31.68 -4.10
N THR A 6 14.78 -32.56 -4.54
CA THR A 6 15.14 -33.90 -4.96
C THR A 6 15.87 -33.88 -6.31
N PRO A 7 16.68 -34.91 -6.66
CA PRO A 7 17.30 -35.00 -7.98
C PRO A 7 16.29 -34.91 -9.13
N GLN A 8 15.10 -35.51 -8.97
CA GLN A 8 14.03 -35.44 -9.95
C GLN A 8 13.48 -34.03 -10.14
N ALA A 9 13.26 -33.31 -9.03
CA ALA A 9 12.82 -31.90 -9.08
C ALA A 9 13.89 -30.99 -9.68
N ALA A 10 15.17 -31.23 -9.37
CA ALA A 10 16.29 -30.52 -9.95
C ALA A 10 16.33 -30.63 -11.48
N LEU A 11 16.07 -31.79 -12.05
CA LEU A 11 16.01 -32.01 -13.49
C LEU A 11 14.85 -31.24 -14.13
N ALA A 12 13.71 -31.12 -13.46
CA ALA A 12 12.53 -30.44 -13.98
C ALA A 12 12.59 -28.91 -13.82
N THR A 13 13.25 -28.42 -12.78
CA THR A 13 13.23 -26.98 -12.40
C THR A 13 14.54 -26.24 -12.63
N HIS A 14 15.64 -26.99 -12.92
CA HIS A 14 17.01 -26.50 -13.01
C HIS A 14 17.58 -25.91 -11.70
N PHE A 15 16.89 -26.06 -10.57
CA PHE A 15 17.47 -25.74 -9.26
C PHE A 15 18.45 -26.82 -8.81
N PRO A 16 19.50 -26.47 -8.03
CA PRO A 16 20.44 -27.46 -7.51
C PRO A 16 19.74 -28.52 -6.66
N ALA A 17 20.07 -29.82 -6.88
CA ALA A 17 19.65 -30.87 -5.97
C ALA A 17 20.22 -30.64 -4.57
N GLY A 18 19.43 -30.91 -3.53
CA GLY A 18 19.83 -30.67 -2.15
C GLY A 18 19.64 -29.24 -1.65
N LEU A 19 19.18 -28.31 -2.49
CA LEU A 19 18.82 -26.96 -2.04
C LEU A 19 17.71 -27.04 -0.99
N PRO A 20 17.86 -26.36 0.18
CA PRO A 20 16.83 -26.39 1.20
C PRO A 20 15.56 -25.65 0.74
N VAL A 21 14.42 -26.26 1.00
CA VAL A 21 13.08 -25.68 0.78
C VAL A 21 12.56 -25.16 2.11
N VAL A 22 12.34 -23.87 2.19
CA VAL A 22 11.89 -23.19 3.41
C VAL A 22 10.40 -22.89 3.31
N CYS A 23 9.63 -23.20 4.34
CA CYS A 23 8.28 -22.70 4.51
C CYS A 23 8.33 -21.34 5.18
N THR A 24 7.59 -20.41 4.64
CA THR A 24 7.33 -19.10 5.26
C THR A 24 5.86 -18.99 5.65
N THR A 25 5.44 -17.83 6.12
CA THR A 25 4.04 -17.51 6.34
C THR A 25 3.38 -16.99 5.04
N SER A 26 2.28 -16.26 5.11
CA SER A 26 1.67 -15.64 3.94
C SER A 26 2.54 -14.50 3.35
N ASP A 27 2.11 -13.90 2.25
CA ASP A 27 2.85 -12.87 1.51
C ASP A 27 3.17 -11.62 2.33
N LYS A 28 2.22 -11.11 3.13
CA LYS A 28 2.41 -9.88 3.92
C LYS A 28 3.50 -9.97 4.98
N PRO A 29 3.60 -11.01 5.82
CA PRO A 29 4.74 -11.18 6.72
C PRO A 29 6.08 -11.34 6.02
N VAL A 30 6.11 -11.97 4.84
CA VAL A 30 7.35 -12.12 4.06
C VAL A 30 7.77 -10.78 3.45
N GLU A 31 6.81 -10.03 2.91
CA GLU A 31 7.03 -8.66 2.43
C GLU A 31 7.57 -7.76 3.55
N ALA A 32 6.93 -7.81 4.73
CA ALA A 32 7.36 -7.03 5.89
C ALA A 32 8.79 -7.38 6.33
N LEU A 33 9.14 -8.67 6.39
CA LEU A 33 10.49 -9.12 6.69
C LEU A 33 11.50 -8.62 5.65
N GLY A 34 11.16 -8.75 4.37
CA GLY A 34 11.99 -8.28 3.26
C GLY A 34 12.18 -6.75 3.24
N ALA A 35 11.20 -6.00 3.72
CA ALA A 35 11.29 -4.56 3.90
C ALA A 35 12.10 -4.13 5.13
N GLY A 36 12.52 -5.07 5.98
CA GLY A 36 13.34 -4.78 7.17
C GLY A 36 12.53 -4.63 8.47
N LEU A 37 11.31 -5.14 8.55
CA LEU A 37 10.53 -5.17 9.79
C LEU A 37 11.07 -6.27 10.72
N LEU A 38 12.09 -5.91 11.52
CA LEU A 38 12.84 -6.87 12.36
C LEU A 38 12.53 -6.73 13.86
N ASP A 39 11.91 -5.64 14.28
CA ASP A 39 11.61 -5.32 15.67
C ASP A 39 10.17 -4.82 15.85
N ASP A 40 9.81 -4.38 17.06
CA ASP A 40 8.51 -3.82 17.40
C ASP A 40 8.52 -2.27 17.52
N GLU A 41 9.65 -1.64 17.21
CA GLU A 41 9.79 -0.17 17.15
C GLU A 41 9.67 0.39 15.73
N THR A 42 9.56 -0.50 14.75
CA THR A 42 9.40 -0.15 13.33
C THR A 42 8.03 -0.55 12.83
N ALA A 43 7.40 0.29 12.01
CA ALA A 43 6.24 -0.05 11.19
C ALA A 43 6.61 -0.04 9.72
N VAL A 44 5.96 -0.87 8.92
CA VAL A 44 6.09 -0.88 7.46
C VAL A 44 4.76 -0.47 6.85
N ILE A 45 4.80 0.51 5.94
CA ILE A 45 3.69 0.87 5.07
C ILE A 45 4.01 0.37 3.66
N SER A 46 3.21 -0.57 3.19
CA SER A 46 3.31 -1.10 1.82
C SER A 46 2.36 -0.35 0.91
N LEU A 47 2.89 0.43 -0.03
CA LEU A 47 2.14 1.24 -1.00
C LEU A 47 1.98 0.48 -2.33
N GLY A 48 1.27 -0.63 -2.28
CA GLY A 48 0.92 -1.46 -3.43
C GLY A 48 -0.53 -1.26 -3.90
N THR A 49 -1.01 -2.16 -4.76
CA THR A 49 -2.42 -2.24 -5.17
C THR A 49 -3.34 -2.23 -3.94
N TYR A 50 -3.03 -3.06 -2.97
CA TYR A 50 -3.54 -3.03 -1.60
C TYR A 50 -2.49 -2.34 -0.73
N ILE A 51 -2.90 -1.36 0.05
CA ILE A 51 -2.03 -0.64 0.98
C ILE A 51 -2.22 -1.22 2.37
N ALA A 52 -1.13 -1.56 3.04
CA ALA A 52 -1.14 -2.10 4.40
C ALA A 52 -0.17 -1.35 5.31
N LEU A 53 -0.58 -1.20 6.56
CA LEU A 53 0.27 -0.78 7.68
C LEU A 53 0.55 -2.01 8.53
N MET A 54 1.82 -2.30 8.78
CA MET A 54 2.25 -3.52 9.47
C MET A 54 3.28 -3.21 10.55
N MET A 55 3.20 -3.91 11.68
CA MET A 55 4.26 -3.91 12.69
C MET A 55 4.30 -5.23 13.45
N ASN A 56 5.44 -5.54 14.02
CA ASN A 56 5.59 -6.75 14.83
C ASN A 56 5.14 -6.54 16.27
N GLY A 57 4.72 -7.63 16.92
CA GLY A 57 4.43 -7.69 18.33
C GLY A 57 4.43 -9.10 18.87
N LYS A 58 4.33 -9.24 20.19
CA LYS A 58 4.40 -10.55 20.88
C LYS A 58 3.10 -10.92 21.60
N ALA A 59 2.29 -9.94 21.95
CA ALA A 59 1.06 -10.17 22.68
C ALA A 59 -0.09 -10.51 21.73
N LEU A 60 -0.86 -11.54 22.04
CA LEU A 60 -2.12 -11.79 21.34
C LEU A 60 -3.15 -10.78 21.89
N PRO A 61 -3.62 -9.81 21.09
CA PRO A 61 -4.58 -8.83 21.56
C PRO A 61 -5.94 -9.50 21.78
N LYS A 62 -6.70 -8.93 22.72
CA LYS A 62 -8.08 -9.36 22.94
C LYS A 62 -9.01 -8.49 22.09
N ASP A 63 -9.67 -9.12 21.10
CA ASP A 63 -10.68 -8.48 20.25
C ASP A 63 -10.24 -7.15 19.61
N PRO A 64 -9.10 -7.10 18.87
CA PRO A 64 -8.64 -5.87 18.24
C PRO A 64 -9.62 -5.41 17.17
N VAL A 65 -9.82 -4.09 17.07
CA VAL A 65 -10.74 -3.48 16.10
C VAL A 65 -9.98 -2.77 14.98
N ALA A 66 -8.82 -2.16 15.27
CA ALA A 66 -8.07 -1.40 14.27
C ALA A 66 -7.07 -2.25 13.46
N TYR A 67 -6.81 -3.48 13.87
CA TYR A 67 -5.86 -4.38 13.22
C TYR A 67 -6.19 -5.84 13.53
N TRP A 68 -5.59 -6.77 12.80
CA TRP A 68 -5.62 -8.20 13.12
C TRP A 68 -4.23 -8.78 13.26
N PRO A 69 -4.05 -9.66 14.26
CA PRO A 69 -2.79 -10.38 14.43
C PRO A 69 -2.74 -11.57 13.49
N ILE A 70 -1.63 -11.73 12.78
CA ILE A 70 -1.29 -12.92 11.99
C ILE A 70 0.10 -13.42 12.38
N MET A 71 0.47 -14.61 11.93
CA MET A 71 1.82 -15.14 12.18
C MET A 71 2.87 -14.31 11.43
N SER A 72 3.85 -13.78 12.15
CA SER A 72 5.00 -13.10 11.55
C SER A 72 5.95 -14.12 10.89
N SER A 73 6.80 -13.64 9.98
CA SER A 73 7.95 -14.40 9.46
C SER A 73 9.09 -14.52 10.49
N ILE A 74 9.03 -13.80 11.59
CA ILE A 74 9.97 -13.89 12.71
C ILE A 74 9.42 -14.90 13.72
N PRO A 75 10.20 -15.92 14.14
CA PRO A 75 9.75 -16.91 15.11
C PRO A 75 9.24 -16.28 16.41
N GLN A 76 8.15 -16.81 16.96
CA GLN A 76 7.54 -16.38 18.21
C GLN A 76 7.06 -14.91 18.20
N THR A 77 6.75 -14.39 17.03
CA THR A 77 6.30 -13.00 16.83
C THR A 77 5.00 -13.03 16.03
N LEU A 78 4.12 -12.09 16.30
CA LEU A 78 2.94 -11.79 15.50
C LEU A 78 3.22 -10.59 14.61
N LEU A 79 2.59 -10.56 13.45
CA LEU A 79 2.45 -9.36 12.64
C LEU A 79 1.06 -8.78 12.90
N TYR A 80 1.01 -7.52 13.29
CA TYR A 80 -0.22 -6.76 13.40
C TYR A 80 -0.42 -6.01 12.08
N GLU A 81 -1.43 -6.41 11.32
CA GLU A 81 -1.82 -5.77 10.08
C GLU A 81 -3.01 -4.85 10.34
N GLY A 82 -2.80 -3.54 10.22
CA GLY A 82 -3.86 -2.55 10.28
C GLY A 82 -4.83 -2.67 9.12
N TYR A 83 -6.02 -2.09 9.23
CA TYR A 83 -6.98 -2.05 8.13
C TYR A 83 -6.34 -1.39 6.90
N GLY A 84 -6.28 -2.17 5.84
CA GLY A 84 -5.67 -1.73 4.59
C GLY A 84 -6.64 -0.95 3.69
N ILE A 85 -6.07 -0.25 2.71
CA ILE A 85 -6.83 0.42 1.67
C ILE A 85 -6.95 -0.54 0.49
N ARG A 86 -8.14 -1.12 0.34
CA ARG A 86 -8.44 -2.00 -0.78
C ARG A 86 -8.48 -1.17 -2.07
N LYS A 87 -7.74 -1.57 -3.10
CA LYS A 87 -7.59 -0.76 -4.32
C LYS A 87 -6.89 0.61 -4.08
N GLY A 88 -5.94 0.70 -3.14
CA GLY A 88 -5.20 1.92 -2.84
C GLY A 88 -4.47 2.49 -4.06
N MET A 89 -3.23 2.07 -4.33
CA MET A 89 -2.49 2.53 -5.52
C MET A 89 -3.09 2.03 -6.84
N TRP A 90 -3.95 1.02 -6.80
CA TRP A 90 -4.75 0.65 -7.97
C TRP A 90 -5.59 1.83 -8.49
N THR A 91 -6.08 2.71 -7.62
CA THR A 91 -6.86 3.88 -8.05
C THR A 91 -6.04 4.84 -8.90
N VAL A 92 -4.73 4.94 -8.66
CA VAL A 92 -3.79 5.68 -9.51
C VAL A 92 -3.71 5.04 -10.90
N SER A 93 -3.52 3.73 -10.96
CA SER A 93 -3.49 3.00 -12.24
C SER A 93 -4.83 3.10 -12.99
N TRP A 94 -5.94 3.01 -12.26
CA TRP A 94 -7.27 3.18 -12.84
C TRP A 94 -7.46 4.57 -13.48
N LEU A 95 -7.03 5.64 -12.82
CA LEU A 95 -7.08 6.99 -13.40
C LEU A 95 -6.19 7.10 -14.63
N ARG A 96 -4.94 6.62 -14.58
CA ARG A 96 -4.01 6.57 -15.72
C ARG A 96 -4.65 5.86 -16.90
N ASP A 97 -5.21 4.66 -16.69
CA ASP A 97 -5.79 3.84 -17.73
C ASP A 97 -7.06 4.49 -18.33
N MET A 98 -7.82 5.22 -17.53
CA MET A 98 -8.98 6.00 -17.96
C MET A 98 -8.58 7.20 -18.82
N LEU A 99 -7.45 7.86 -18.55
CA LEU A 99 -6.91 8.94 -19.37
C LEU A 99 -6.31 8.43 -20.71
N GLY A 100 -5.90 7.17 -20.73
CA GLY A 100 -5.57 6.42 -21.92
C GLY A 100 -4.39 6.95 -22.72
N GLU A 101 -4.47 6.80 -24.05
CA GLU A 101 -3.36 7.08 -24.97
C GLU A 101 -2.93 8.55 -24.98
N SER A 102 -3.83 9.49 -24.73
CA SER A 102 -3.50 10.92 -24.68
C SER A 102 -2.46 11.22 -23.60
N LEU A 103 -2.64 10.67 -22.39
CA LEU A 103 -1.66 10.83 -21.30
C LEU A 103 -0.30 10.20 -21.65
N ILE A 104 -0.32 9.02 -22.29
CA ILE A 104 0.91 8.30 -22.68
C ILE A 104 1.70 9.11 -23.70
N GLN A 105 1.02 9.67 -24.70
CA GLN A 105 1.67 10.50 -25.73
C GLN A 105 2.22 11.80 -25.15
N ASP A 106 1.46 12.47 -24.29
CA ASP A 106 1.90 13.70 -23.59
C ASP A 106 3.12 13.46 -22.69
N ALA A 107 3.16 12.33 -21.99
CA ALA A 107 4.28 11.93 -21.17
C ALA A 107 5.52 11.66 -22.04
N LYS A 108 5.37 10.86 -23.10
CA LYS A 108 6.44 10.54 -24.04
C LYS A 108 7.02 11.78 -24.72
N ALA A 109 6.19 12.76 -25.06
CA ALA A 109 6.65 14.03 -25.65
C ALA A 109 7.55 14.85 -24.69
N GLN A 110 7.48 14.58 -23.39
CA GLN A 110 8.29 15.22 -22.33
C GLN A 110 9.37 14.30 -21.77
N ASP A 111 9.59 13.12 -22.35
CA ASP A 111 10.52 12.08 -21.86
C ASP A 111 10.24 11.68 -20.39
N LEU A 112 8.95 11.55 -20.05
CA LEU A 112 8.45 11.19 -18.74
C LEU A 112 7.65 9.88 -18.80
N SER A 113 7.54 9.18 -17.65
CA SER A 113 6.51 8.18 -17.48
C SER A 113 5.12 8.86 -17.31
N PRO A 114 4.00 8.17 -17.58
CA PRO A 114 2.67 8.71 -17.32
C PRO A 114 2.49 9.15 -15.85
N GLU A 115 3.03 8.39 -14.91
CA GLU A 115 3.00 8.69 -13.48
C GLU A 115 3.82 9.93 -13.12
N ASP A 116 5.01 10.12 -13.73
CA ASP A 116 5.82 11.31 -13.52
C ASP A 116 5.17 12.56 -14.08
N LEU A 117 4.49 12.45 -15.23
CA LEU A 117 3.71 13.56 -15.77
C LEU A 117 2.53 13.92 -14.85
N LEU A 118 1.82 12.92 -14.33
CA LEU A 118 0.75 13.14 -13.36
C LEU A 118 1.29 13.81 -12.08
N ASN A 119 2.40 13.32 -11.53
CA ASN A 119 3.07 13.92 -10.37
C ASN A 119 3.46 15.38 -10.62
N LYS A 120 4.09 15.65 -11.77
CA LYS A 120 4.49 17.00 -12.18
C LYS A 120 3.31 17.98 -12.27
N LYS A 121 2.19 17.54 -12.86
CA LYS A 121 0.99 18.38 -12.96
C LYS A 121 0.32 18.58 -11.60
N ALA A 122 0.18 17.52 -10.83
CA ALA A 122 -0.46 17.54 -9.52
C ALA A 122 0.36 18.29 -8.46
N SER A 123 1.67 18.45 -8.64
CA SER A 123 2.49 19.28 -7.74
C SER A 123 2.11 20.76 -7.76
N CYS A 124 1.46 21.23 -8.83
CA CYS A 124 0.93 22.59 -8.94
C CYS A 124 -0.45 22.77 -8.28
N VAL A 125 -1.11 21.68 -7.91
CA VAL A 125 -2.41 21.71 -7.23
C VAL A 125 -2.19 21.97 -5.74
N PRO A 126 -2.88 22.99 -5.16
CA PRO A 126 -2.68 23.30 -3.74
C PRO A 126 -3.15 22.14 -2.84
N PRO A 127 -2.55 21.99 -1.66
CA PRO A 127 -3.01 21.03 -0.66
C PRO A 127 -4.50 21.23 -0.34
N GLY A 128 -5.22 20.12 -0.17
CA GLY A 128 -6.67 20.13 0.04
C GLY A 128 -7.49 20.29 -1.24
N CYS A 129 -6.84 20.40 -2.41
CA CYS A 129 -7.48 20.41 -3.73
C CYS A 129 -8.69 21.36 -3.82
N ASN A 130 -8.66 22.52 -3.12
CA ASN A 130 -9.79 23.44 -3.00
C ASN A 130 -11.13 22.76 -2.66
N GLY A 131 -11.09 21.66 -1.92
CA GLY A 131 -12.27 20.90 -1.51
C GLY A 131 -12.67 19.75 -2.42
N LEU A 132 -11.93 19.49 -3.51
CA LEU A 132 -12.11 18.24 -4.26
C LEU A 132 -11.62 17.06 -3.41
N MET A 133 -12.50 16.12 -3.13
CA MET A 133 -12.23 14.93 -2.31
C MET A 133 -12.55 13.64 -3.06
N THR A 134 -11.73 12.62 -2.82
CA THR A 134 -11.96 11.25 -3.31
C THR A 134 -12.24 10.32 -2.15
N VAL A 135 -13.29 9.51 -2.23
CA VAL A 135 -13.60 8.40 -1.31
C VAL A 135 -13.16 7.10 -1.97
N LEU A 136 -12.25 6.36 -1.33
CA LEU A 136 -11.54 5.22 -1.94
C LEU A 136 -12.30 3.88 -1.86
N ASP A 137 -13.61 3.88 -1.88
CA ASP A 137 -14.43 2.67 -1.78
C ASP A 137 -14.65 1.95 -3.13
N TRP A 138 -13.59 1.82 -3.95
CA TRP A 138 -13.64 1.08 -5.23
C TRP A 138 -13.82 -0.44 -5.04
N LEU A 139 -13.41 -0.97 -3.91
CA LEU A 139 -13.66 -2.37 -3.52
C LEU A 139 -14.03 -2.41 -2.05
N THR A 140 -15.31 -2.52 -1.79
CA THR A 140 -15.89 -2.52 -0.44
C THR A 140 -15.83 -3.90 0.21
N ASN A 141 -16.06 -3.93 1.52
CA ASN A 141 -16.24 -5.18 2.24
C ASN A 141 -17.56 -5.84 1.85
N PRO A 142 -17.66 -7.17 1.88
CA PRO A 142 -18.89 -7.89 1.56
C PRO A 142 -20.09 -7.50 2.43
N TRP A 143 -19.83 -7.07 3.67
CA TRP A 143 -20.89 -6.62 4.61
C TRP A 143 -21.26 -5.14 4.47
N GLU A 144 -20.56 -4.39 3.59
CA GLU A 144 -20.87 -3.00 3.26
C GLU A 144 -21.02 -2.79 1.74
N PRO A 145 -21.85 -3.60 1.05
CA PRO A 145 -21.90 -3.61 -0.42
C PRO A 145 -22.48 -2.32 -1.01
N TYR A 146 -23.04 -1.46 -0.18
CA TYR A 146 -23.61 -0.16 -0.57
C TYR A 146 -22.55 0.92 -0.76
N LYS A 147 -21.35 0.78 -0.19
CA LYS A 147 -20.25 1.74 -0.37
C LYS A 147 -19.76 1.75 -1.82
N ARG A 148 -19.36 2.91 -2.30
CA ARG A 148 -18.80 3.11 -3.64
C ARG A 148 -17.74 4.19 -3.60
N GLY A 149 -16.77 4.11 -4.53
CA GLY A 149 -15.85 5.21 -4.79
C GLY A 149 -16.62 6.45 -5.23
N ILE A 150 -16.26 7.60 -4.68
CA ILE A 150 -16.92 8.88 -4.95
C ILE A 150 -15.84 9.95 -5.15
N MET A 151 -16.09 10.86 -6.06
CA MET A 151 -15.37 12.12 -6.17
C MET A 151 -16.36 13.28 -6.06
N ILE A 152 -16.09 14.23 -5.18
CA ILE A 152 -17.00 15.33 -4.86
C ILE A 152 -16.23 16.64 -4.69
N GLY A 153 -16.85 17.78 -5.04
CA GLY A 153 -16.28 19.10 -4.85
C GLY A 153 -15.65 19.71 -6.10
N PHE A 154 -16.06 19.26 -7.30
CA PHE A 154 -15.60 19.84 -8.57
C PHE A 154 -16.07 21.27 -8.78
N ASP A 155 -15.19 22.08 -9.36
CA ASP A 155 -15.53 23.33 -10.02
C ASP A 155 -15.06 23.31 -11.50
N SER A 156 -15.37 24.36 -12.24
CA SER A 156 -15.09 24.43 -13.68
C SER A 156 -13.60 24.57 -14.04
N SER A 157 -12.73 24.81 -13.08
CA SER A 157 -11.29 24.98 -13.29
C SER A 157 -10.47 23.69 -13.10
N MET A 158 -11.10 22.64 -12.56
CA MET A 158 -10.43 21.41 -12.17
C MET A 158 -10.30 20.43 -13.34
N ASP A 159 -9.10 19.94 -13.54
CA ASP A 159 -8.77 18.91 -14.53
C ASP A 159 -8.31 17.59 -13.86
N TYR A 160 -7.76 16.69 -14.65
CA TYR A 160 -7.29 15.39 -14.16
C TYR A 160 -6.12 15.48 -13.16
N ALA A 161 -5.35 16.57 -13.15
CA ALA A 161 -4.29 16.78 -12.18
C ALA A 161 -4.88 16.99 -10.77
N TRP A 162 -6.01 17.66 -10.67
CA TRP A 162 -6.77 17.81 -9.42
C TRP A 162 -7.33 16.48 -8.94
N ILE A 163 -7.87 15.68 -9.86
CA ILE A 163 -8.37 14.33 -9.54
C ILE A 163 -7.22 13.47 -9.00
N TYR A 164 -6.08 13.46 -9.69
CA TYR A 164 -4.91 12.70 -9.27
C TYR A 164 -4.42 13.14 -7.88
N ARG A 165 -4.29 14.45 -7.65
CA ARG A 165 -3.91 15.00 -6.36
C ARG A 165 -4.88 14.58 -5.25
N SER A 166 -6.18 14.68 -5.48
CA SER A 166 -7.21 14.29 -4.51
C SER A 166 -7.16 12.80 -4.17
N ILE A 167 -6.81 11.94 -5.13
CA ILE A 167 -6.57 10.50 -4.89
C ILE A 167 -5.39 10.32 -3.94
N LEU A 168 -4.23 10.96 -4.21
CA LEU A 168 -3.06 10.85 -3.34
C LEU A 168 -3.33 11.35 -1.92
N GLU A 169 -3.97 12.50 -1.77
CA GLU A 169 -4.34 13.05 -0.47
C GLU A 169 -5.33 12.14 0.27
N SER A 170 -6.29 11.56 -0.44
CA SER A 170 -7.25 10.62 0.17
C SER A 170 -6.58 9.34 0.65
N VAL A 171 -5.59 8.82 -0.10
CA VAL A 171 -4.77 7.69 0.36
C VAL A 171 -4.00 8.07 1.61
N ALA A 172 -3.33 9.23 1.63
CA ALA A 172 -2.55 9.70 2.77
C ALA A 172 -3.43 9.90 4.03
N LEU A 173 -4.59 10.56 3.88
CA LEU A 173 -5.54 10.78 4.97
C LEU A 173 -6.12 9.46 5.52
N MET A 174 -6.44 8.51 4.65
CA MET A 174 -6.92 7.20 5.09
C MET A 174 -5.83 6.40 5.80
N LEU A 175 -4.59 6.43 5.30
CA LEU A 175 -3.43 5.86 5.98
C LEU A 175 -3.22 6.49 7.37
N LYS A 176 -3.29 7.81 7.45
CA LYS A 176 -3.16 8.53 8.72
C LYS A 176 -4.24 8.12 9.72
N ASN A 177 -5.49 8.01 9.26
CA ASN A 177 -6.59 7.53 10.09
C ASN A 177 -6.36 6.10 10.59
N ASN A 178 -5.93 5.20 9.71
CA ASN A 178 -5.65 3.81 10.09
C ASN A 178 -4.46 3.72 11.06
N TYR A 179 -3.42 4.53 10.83
CA TYR A 179 -2.28 4.66 11.72
C TYR A 179 -2.71 5.13 13.13
N ASP A 180 -3.51 6.18 13.21
CA ASP A 180 -3.99 6.73 14.47
C ASP A 180 -4.89 5.73 15.22
N ASN A 181 -5.79 5.05 14.53
CA ASN A 181 -6.65 4.03 15.12
C ASN A 181 -5.82 2.89 15.71
N MET A 182 -4.86 2.37 14.95
CA MET A 182 -3.97 1.32 15.41
C MET A 182 -3.12 1.78 16.60
N ARG A 183 -2.54 2.98 16.52
CA ARG A 183 -1.75 3.58 17.61
C ARG A 183 -2.55 3.77 18.90
N ASN A 184 -3.81 4.22 18.80
CA ASN A 184 -4.66 4.46 19.94
C ASN A 184 -5.10 3.17 20.64
N GLU A 185 -5.19 2.07 19.88
CA GLU A 185 -5.59 0.76 20.43
C GLU A 185 -4.39 -0.01 21.04
N MET A 186 -3.17 0.28 20.58
CA MET A 186 -1.96 -0.41 21.03
C MET A 186 -1.32 0.28 22.22
N ASN A 187 -0.84 -0.50 23.20
CA ASN A 187 -0.06 0.01 24.34
C ASN A 187 1.36 0.45 23.94
N HIS A 188 1.89 -0.09 22.86
CA HIS A 188 3.19 0.22 22.28
C HIS A 188 3.03 0.43 20.79
N PHE A 189 3.68 1.45 20.25
CA PHE A 189 3.63 1.72 18.81
C PHE A 189 5.01 2.12 18.28
N ALA A 190 5.20 1.87 16.98
CA ALA A 190 6.44 2.11 16.28
C ALA A 190 6.91 3.57 16.36
N LYS A 191 8.22 3.76 16.47
CA LYS A 191 8.92 5.06 16.43
C LYS A 191 9.43 5.39 15.01
N HIS A 192 9.61 4.36 14.21
CA HIS A 192 10.13 4.46 12.84
C HIS A 192 9.13 3.90 11.85
N VAL A 193 9.10 4.47 10.65
CA VAL A 193 8.25 3.99 9.56
C VAL A 193 9.09 3.74 8.34
N ILE A 194 9.02 2.54 7.79
CA ILE A 194 9.57 2.19 6.48
C ILE A 194 8.43 2.22 5.48
N ILE A 195 8.61 2.91 4.37
CA ILE A 195 7.64 2.95 3.27
C ILE A 195 8.21 2.17 2.09
N THR A 196 7.43 1.26 1.53
CA THR A 196 7.80 0.40 0.40
C THR A 196 6.68 0.31 -0.64
N GLY A 197 6.96 -0.31 -1.78
CA GLY A 197 6.00 -0.47 -2.88
C GLY A 197 6.07 0.62 -3.92
N GLY A 198 5.35 0.46 -5.03
CA GLY A 198 5.42 1.37 -6.18
C GLY A 198 5.07 2.82 -5.86
N GLY A 199 4.17 3.04 -4.90
CA GLY A 199 3.78 4.39 -4.46
C GLY A 199 4.91 5.18 -3.81
N SER A 200 5.93 4.51 -3.24
CA SER A 200 7.07 5.17 -2.59
C SER A 200 8.03 5.87 -3.59
N ASN A 201 7.89 5.60 -4.87
CA ASN A 201 8.69 6.26 -5.92
C ASN A 201 8.18 7.68 -6.26
N SER A 202 7.04 8.10 -5.73
CA SER A 202 6.49 9.43 -5.98
C SER A 202 6.94 10.40 -4.88
N ASP A 203 7.87 11.31 -5.18
CA ASP A 203 8.30 12.37 -4.26
C ASP A 203 7.11 13.24 -3.82
N LEU A 204 6.19 13.53 -4.74
CA LEU A 204 4.96 14.26 -4.42
C LEU A 204 4.14 13.53 -3.36
N PHE A 205 3.96 12.21 -3.51
CA PHE A 205 3.17 11.44 -2.54
C PHE A 205 3.90 11.30 -1.19
N MET A 206 5.22 11.17 -1.21
CA MET A 206 6.01 11.15 0.03
C MET A 206 5.98 12.48 0.77
N GLN A 207 5.76 13.58 0.08
CA GLN A 207 5.64 14.91 0.68
C GLN A 207 4.24 15.19 1.27
N ILE A 208 3.19 14.50 0.79
CA ILE A 208 1.82 14.58 1.31
C ILE A 208 1.71 13.84 2.64
#